data_7d13047b05b71e8584d3942f3ab89188
#
_entry.id   7d13047b05b71e8584d3942f3ab89188
#
_cell.length_a   1.000
_cell.length_b   1.000
_cell.length_c   1.000
_cell.angle_alpha   90.00
_cell.angle_beta   90.00
_cell.angle_gamma   90.00
#
_symmetry.space_group_name_H-M   'P 1'
#
loop_
_entity.id
_entity.type
_entity.pdbx_description
1 polymer ?
#
loop_
_entity_poly.entity_id
_entity_poly.type
_entity_poly.pdbx_seq_one_letter_code
_entity_poly.pdbx_strand_id
1 'polypeptide(L)'
;MDTLTISVTIADRPYRLNIKKEEEEQIRKAAKNINERIKQYSENFAFNDKQDLLAMSCIQFAAKSLQNKSKLNDSDIEVEKIILKMINNIDNSI
;
A
#
# COMPACT_ATOMS: atom_id res chain seq x y z
N MET A 1 -20.91 -11.95 6.03
CA MET A 1 -19.82 -11.05 5.90
C MET A 1 -18.99 -11.36 4.72
N ASP A 2 -19.02 -10.46 3.79
CA ASP A 2 -18.49 -10.71 2.48
C ASP A 2 -17.01 -10.37 2.44
N THR A 3 -16.19 -11.40 2.52
CA THR A 3 -14.76 -11.25 2.30
C THR A 3 -14.39 -11.97 1.01
N LEU A 4 -13.30 -11.54 0.42
CA LEU A 4 -12.77 -12.21 -0.74
C LEU A 4 -11.25 -12.12 -0.75
N THR A 5 -10.65 -13.04 -1.46
CA THR A 5 -9.20 -13.05 -1.62
C THR A 5 -8.85 -12.48 -2.97
N ILE A 6 -8.00 -11.45 -2.98
CA ILE A 6 -7.54 -10.87 -4.23
C ILE A 6 -6.01 -10.97 -4.30
N SER A 7 -5.49 -10.84 -5.50
CA SER A 7 -4.05 -10.77 -5.70
C SER A 7 -3.70 -9.39 -6.24
N VAL A 8 -2.74 -8.74 -5.63
CA VAL A 8 -2.21 -7.46 -6.12
C VAL A 8 -0.71 -7.60 -6.29
N THR A 9 -0.17 -6.93 -7.29
CA THR A 9 1.27 -6.95 -7.54
C THR A 9 1.85 -5.63 -7.05
N ILE A 10 2.85 -5.71 -6.19
CA ILE A 10 3.56 -4.55 -5.65
C ILE A 10 5.05 -4.80 -5.81
N ALA A 11 5.74 -3.88 -6.46
CA ALA A 11 7.17 -4.00 -6.70
C ALA A 11 7.52 -5.32 -7.42
N ASP A 12 6.70 -5.69 -8.41
CA ASP A 12 6.84 -6.89 -9.24
C ASP A 12 6.62 -8.20 -8.51
N ARG A 13 6.08 -8.15 -7.30
CA ARG A 13 5.79 -9.35 -6.53
C ARG A 13 4.28 -9.44 -6.26
N PRO A 14 3.66 -10.60 -6.50
CA PRO A 14 2.24 -10.75 -6.20
C PRO A 14 2.00 -11.03 -4.72
N TYR A 15 0.94 -10.47 -4.19
CA TYR A 15 0.50 -10.69 -2.81
C TYR A 15 -0.97 -11.04 -2.80
N ARG A 16 -1.32 -12.07 -2.04
CA ARG A 16 -2.71 -12.45 -1.86
C ARG A 16 -3.23 -11.84 -0.57
N LEU A 17 -4.34 -11.14 -0.68
CA LEU A 17 -4.93 -10.42 0.44
C LEU A 17 -6.36 -10.90 0.64
N ASN A 18 -6.71 -11.17 1.90
CA ASN A 18 -8.09 -11.46 2.26
C ASN A 18 -8.71 -10.19 2.81
N ILE A 19 -9.67 -9.65 2.08
CA ILE A 19 -10.22 -8.32 2.35
C ILE A 19 -11.73 -8.37 2.33
N LYS A 20 -12.35 -7.30 2.80
CA LYS A 20 -13.77 -7.11 2.63
C LYS A 20 -14.07 -6.73 1.18
N LYS A 21 -15.20 -7.18 0.69
CA LYS A 21 -15.59 -6.92 -0.68
C LYS A 21 -15.62 -5.42 -1.01
N GLU A 22 -16.05 -4.60 -0.06
CA GLU A 22 -16.10 -3.15 -0.25
C GLU A 22 -14.72 -2.51 -0.36
N GLU A 23 -13.69 -3.20 0.10
CA GLU A 23 -12.32 -2.66 0.10
C GLU A 23 -11.58 -2.91 -1.21
N GLU A 24 -12.13 -3.77 -2.08
CA GLU A 24 -11.39 -4.24 -3.26
C GLU A 24 -10.93 -3.11 -4.16
N GLU A 25 -11.82 -2.22 -4.53
CA GLU A 25 -11.48 -1.12 -5.43
C GLU A 25 -10.41 -0.22 -4.83
N GLN A 26 -10.55 0.09 -3.57
CA GLN A 26 -9.62 0.96 -2.86
C GLN A 26 -8.24 0.33 -2.77
N ILE A 27 -8.17 -0.95 -2.49
CA ILE A 27 -6.90 -1.65 -2.37
C ILE A 27 -6.21 -1.75 -3.73
N ARG A 28 -6.96 -2.01 -4.79
CA ARG A 28 -6.38 -2.06 -6.13
C ARG A 28 -5.85 -0.70 -6.57
N LYS A 29 -6.56 0.38 -6.24
CA LYS A 29 -6.08 1.73 -6.50
C LYS A 29 -4.82 2.03 -5.69
N ALA A 30 -4.79 1.61 -4.43
CA ALA A 30 -3.62 1.81 -3.58
C ALA A 30 -2.40 1.10 -4.15
N ALA A 31 -2.57 -0.14 -4.59
CA ALA A 31 -1.47 -0.90 -5.18
C ALA A 31 -0.95 -0.21 -6.45
N LYS A 32 -1.85 0.29 -7.28
CA LYS A 32 -1.48 1.03 -8.48
C LYS A 32 -0.68 2.29 -8.14
N ASN A 33 -1.14 3.04 -7.15
CA ASN A 33 -0.46 4.25 -6.71
C ASN A 33 0.94 3.96 -6.18
N ILE A 34 1.07 2.89 -5.41
CA ILE A 34 2.37 2.47 -4.88
C ILE A 34 3.32 2.14 -6.04
N ASN A 35 2.86 1.37 -7.02
CA ASN A 35 3.69 0.98 -8.15
C ASN A 35 4.10 2.17 -9.02
N GLU A 36 3.21 3.12 -9.21
CA GLU A 36 3.54 4.34 -9.94
C GLU A 36 4.60 5.15 -9.20
N ARG A 37 4.51 5.23 -7.89
CA ARG A 37 5.47 5.95 -7.06
C ARG A 37 6.83 5.27 -7.11
N ILE A 38 6.85 3.95 -7.03
CA ILE A 38 8.08 3.16 -7.15
C ILE A 38 8.75 3.44 -8.49
N LYS A 39 7.96 3.48 -9.55
CA LYS A 39 8.48 3.77 -10.89
C LYS A 39 9.11 5.15 -10.95
N GLN A 40 8.43 6.15 -10.40
CA GLN A 40 8.97 7.51 -10.37
C GLN A 40 10.30 7.59 -9.62
N TYR A 41 10.38 6.91 -8.49
CA TYR A 41 11.62 6.91 -7.71
C TYR A 41 12.74 6.20 -8.44
N SER A 42 12.45 5.08 -9.11
CA SER A 42 13.48 4.35 -9.83
C SER A 42 14.04 5.15 -11.00
N GLU A 43 13.25 6.04 -11.56
CA GLU A 43 13.69 6.91 -12.67
C GLU A 43 14.51 8.10 -12.19
N ASN A 44 14.27 8.56 -10.96
CA ASN A 44 14.85 9.80 -10.46
C ASN A 44 16.01 9.59 -9.49
N PHE A 45 16.19 8.39 -8.97
CA PHE A 45 17.21 8.12 -7.97
C PHE A 45 18.13 7.00 -8.44
N ALA A 46 19.38 7.05 -7.99
CA ALA A 46 20.43 6.16 -8.47
C ALA A 46 20.31 4.73 -7.95
N PHE A 47 19.72 4.52 -6.79
CA PHE A 47 19.60 3.17 -6.25
C PHE A 47 18.34 2.50 -6.78
N ASN A 48 18.47 1.21 -7.01
CA ASN A 48 17.41 0.44 -7.67
C ASN A 48 16.90 -0.71 -6.84
N ASP A 49 17.23 -0.76 -5.56
CA ASP A 49 16.70 -1.77 -4.68
C ASP A 49 15.20 -1.51 -4.48
N LYS A 50 14.39 -2.49 -4.85
CA LYS A 50 12.95 -2.34 -4.77
C LYS A 50 12.47 -2.19 -3.33
N GLN A 51 13.16 -2.81 -2.39
CA GLN A 51 12.82 -2.65 -0.99
C GLN A 51 13.00 -1.20 -0.54
N ASP A 52 14.08 -0.55 -0.96
CA ASP A 52 14.30 0.86 -0.62
C ASP A 52 13.26 1.75 -1.26
N LEU A 53 12.93 1.51 -2.51
CA LEU A 53 11.91 2.28 -3.21
C LEU A 53 10.55 2.12 -2.54
N LEU A 54 10.24 0.92 -2.11
CA LEU A 54 8.99 0.65 -1.41
C LEU A 54 8.95 1.35 -0.07
N ALA A 55 10.07 1.34 0.66
CA ALA A 55 10.19 2.04 1.94
C ALA A 55 9.99 3.54 1.77
N MET A 56 10.58 4.14 0.74
CA MET A 56 10.39 5.55 0.45
C MET A 56 8.93 5.88 0.16
N SER A 57 8.27 5.00 -0.61
CA SER A 57 6.86 5.18 -0.90
C SER A 57 6.01 5.14 0.37
N CYS A 58 6.31 4.20 1.25
CA CYS A 58 5.60 4.08 2.52
C CYS A 58 5.77 5.32 3.39
N ILE A 59 6.98 5.84 3.45
CA ILE A 59 7.26 7.07 4.22
C ILE A 59 6.44 8.24 3.68
N GLN A 60 6.39 8.37 2.36
CA GLN A 60 5.63 9.47 1.76
C GLN A 60 4.14 9.35 2.02
N PHE A 61 3.59 8.15 1.87
CA PHE A 61 2.17 7.95 2.13
C PHE A 61 1.84 8.18 3.61
N ALA A 62 2.70 7.71 4.50
CA ALA A 62 2.49 7.92 5.93
C ALA A 62 2.56 9.40 6.30
N ALA A 63 3.53 10.12 5.74
CA ALA A 63 3.66 11.55 6.00
C ALA A 63 2.43 12.32 5.52
N LYS A 64 1.93 11.96 4.34
CA LYS A 64 0.74 12.58 3.79
C LYS A 64 -0.49 12.27 4.63
N SER A 65 -0.59 11.04 5.12
CA SER A 65 -1.68 10.63 6.00
C SER A 65 -1.68 11.46 7.28
N LEU A 66 -0.51 11.70 7.86
CA LEU A 66 -0.39 12.52 9.06
C LEU A 66 -0.80 13.97 8.81
N GLN A 67 -0.45 14.51 7.64
CA GLN A 67 -0.86 15.87 7.28
C GLN A 67 -2.38 16.00 7.19
N ASN A 68 -3.05 14.97 6.71
CA ASN A 68 -4.49 14.99 6.51
C ASN A 68 -5.27 14.55 7.75
N LYS A 69 -4.59 14.07 8.77
CA LYS A 69 -5.22 13.47 9.95
C LYS A 69 -6.17 14.41 10.65
N SER A 70 -5.86 15.68 10.69
CA SER A 70 -6.71 16.67 11.34
C SER A 70 -7.99 16.96 10.56
N LYS A 71 -8.04 16.55 9.30
CA LYS A 71 -9.18 16.84 8.43
C LYS A 71 -10.15 15.67 8.28
N LEU A 72 -9.65 14.43 8.33
CA LEU A 72 -10.43 13.23 7.99
C LEU A 72 -10.06 12.08 8.92
N ASN A 73 -10.43 12.19 10.19
CA ASN A 73 -10.02 11.19 11.18
C ASN A 73 -10.44 9.77 10.85
N ASP A 74 -11.69 9.59 10.44
CA ASP A 74 -12.23 8.25 10.20
C ASP A 74 -11.61 7.59 8.98
N SER A 75 -11.41 8.38 7.92
CA SER A 75 -10.80 7.88 6.70
C SER A 75 -9.34 7.48 6.93
N ASP A 76 -8.62 8.25 7.72
CA ASP A 76 -7.23 7.98 8.03
C ASP A 76 -7.05 6.67 8.80
N ILE A 77 -7.94 6.43 9.76
CA ILE A 77 -7.91 5.19 10.54
C ILE A 77 -8.12 3.98 9.62
N GLU A 78 -9.04 4.07 8.67
CA GLU A 78 -9.29 2.99 7.74
C GLU A 78 -8.09 2.73 6.83
N VAL A 79 -7.44 3.78 6.35
CA VAL A 79 -6.24 3.65 5.52
C VAL A 79 -5.12 2.97 6.31
N GLU A 80 -4.92 3.37 7.57
CA GLU A 80 -3.93 2.73 8.41
C GLU A 80 -4.22 1.23 8.59
N LYS A 81 -5.48 0.87 8.80
CA LYS A 81 -5.85 -0.53 8.93
C LYS A 81 -5.56 -1.33 7.66
N ILE A 82 -5.80 -0.74 6.51
CA ILE A 82 -5.53 -1.40 5.23
C ILE A 82 -4.03 -1.61 5.07
N ILE A 83 -3.23 -0.61 5.37
CA ILE A 83 -1.78 -0.69 5.28
C ILE A 83 -1.25 -1.78 6.23
N LEU A 84 -1.74 -1.82 7.46
CA LEU A 84 -1.34 -2.84 8.42
C LEU A 84 -1.69 -4.25 7.94
N LYS A 85 -2.85 -4.42 7.34
CA LYS A 85 -3.23 -5.71 6.76
C LYS A 85 -2.26 -6.12 5.66
N MET A 86 -1.86 -5.20 4.81
CA MET A 86 -0.91 -5.47 3.75
C MET A 86 0.44 -5.88 4.32
N ILE A 87 0.92 -5.19 5.34
CA ILE A 87 2.18 -5.51 6.00
C ILE A 87 2.12 -6.90 6.61
N ASN A 88 1.05 -7.23 7.31
CA ASN A 88 0.88 -8.54 7.91
C ASN A 88 0.88 -9.64 6.87
N ASN A 89 0.23 -9.41 5.73
CA ASN A 89 0.22 -10.39 4.65
C ASN A 89 1.61 -10.58 4.04
N ILE A 90 2.38 -9.51 3.94
CA ILE A 90 3.76 -9.60 3.46
C ILE A 90 4.60 -10.43 4.41
N ASP A 91 4.48 -10.16 5.71
CA ASP A 91 5.22 -10.91 6.72
C ASP A 91 4.86 -12.40 6.68
N ASN A 92 3.60 -12.71 6.50
CA ASN A 92 3.14 -14.09 6.48
C ASN A 92 3.56 -14.83 5.22
N SER A 93 3.93 -14.14 4.16
CA SER A 93 4.33 -14.75 2.91
C SER A 93 5.83 -15.02 2.81
N ILE A 94 6.57 -14.64 3.81
CA ILE A 94 8.03 -14.86 3.84
C ILE A 94 8.36 -16.23 4.52
#